data_41204eb37a0daf9da7656e6741813dbc
#
_entry.id   41204eb37a0daf9da7656e6741813dbc
#
_cell.length_a   1.000
_cell.length_b   1.000
_cell.length_c   1.000
_cell.angle_alpha   90.00
_cell.angle_beta   90.00
_cell.angle_gamma   90.00
#
_symmetry.space_group_name_H-M   'P 1'
#
loop_
_entity.id
_entity.type
_entity.pdbx_description
1 polymer ?
#
loop_
_entity_poly.entity_id
_entity_poly.type
_entity_poly.pdbx_seq_one_letter_code
_entity_poly.pdbx_strand_id
1 'polypeptide(L)'
;MGTQTLAIGSVRMFRYAFGTLLLLAGIALLVAHGLAWLNLEARILRALQGGAICALGTALGAVPVLVIRRMPMALSDTLLGFGAGVMLAATAFSLVVPGIAAAESLGLSPWGAGGLISFGIMLGAFGLYLVDRKVSGASPEMLVGTPDKPVIPPRIWLFVFAIIAHNIPEGMAVGVSAGGGMADADSLAMGIALQDVPEGLVIALVLAGAGMSRIKAFLIGAASGLVEPVFAVLCAWLVSLAEVLLPLGLALAAGAMLLVVTHEVIPESRRNGHEKLASLGLCIGFCLMMVMDTALG
;
A
#
# COMPACT_ATOMS: atom_id res chain seq x y z
N MET A 1 37.51 17.64 17.37
CA MET A 1 37.31 16.20 17.06
C MET A 1 35.89 15.84 16.64
N GLY A 2 34.88 16.70 16.80
CA GLY A 2 33.46 16.38 16.47
C GLY A 2 33.05 16.51 15.02
N THR A 3 33.72 17.24 14.18
CA THR A 3 33.32 17.51 12.79
C THR A 3 33.72 16.40 11.79
N GLN A 4 34.79 15.68 12.03
CA GLN A 4 35.23 14.59 11.14
C GLN A 4 34.39 13.33 11.28
N THR A 5 33.83 13.03 12.45
CA THR A 5 32.96 11.86 12.67
C THR A 5 31.57 12.02 12.02
N LEU A 6 31.06 13.26 11.94
CA LEU A 6 29.81 13.56 11.25
C LEU A 6 29.94 13.44 9.72
N ALA A 7 31.05 13.88 9.15
CA ALA A 7 31.29 13.78 7.70
C ALA A 7 31.47 12.34 7.23
N ILE A 8 32.14 11.48 8.00
CA ILE A 8 32.33 10.05 7.66
C ILE A 8 30.99 9.31 7.74
N GLY A 9 30.09 9.66 8.67
CA GLY A 9 28.74 9.09 8.77
C GLY A 9 27.88 9.42 7.54
N SER A 10 27.91 10.67 7.08
CA SER A 10 27.12 11.13 5.92
C SER A 10 27.59 10.50 4.61
N VAL A 11 28.88 10.36 4.39
CA VAL A 11 29.44 9.71 3.17
C VAL A 11 29.10 8.21 3.13
N ARG A 12 29.16 7.52 4.27
CA ARG A 12 28.73 6.11 4.34
C ARG A 12 27.24 5.97 4.05
N MET A 13 26.42 6.83 4.63
CA MET A 13 24.97 6.84 4.40
C MET A 13 24.64 7.07 2.91
N PHE A 14 25.27 8.05 2.28
CA PHE A 14 25.10 8.32 0.84
C PHE A 14 25.51 7.13 -0.02
N ARG A 15 26.63 6.47 0.28
CA ARG A 15 27.09 5.28 -0.45
C ARG A 15 26.12 4.10 -0.31
N TYR A 16 25.56 3.87 0.88
CA TYR A 16 24.55 2.82 1.06
C TYR A 16 23.24 3.15 0.34
N ALA A 17 22.73 4.38 0.48
CA ALA A 17 21.52 4.82 -0.20
C ALA A 17 21.69 4.75 -1.73
N PHE A 18 22.82 5.25 -2.25
CA PHE A 18 23.11 5.19 -3.69
C PHE A 18 23.31 3.74 -4.19
N GLY A 19 24.01 2.90 -3.42
CA GLY A 19 24.18 1.48 -3.75
C GLY A 19 22.85 0.72 -3.75
N THR A 20 21.97 1.00 -2.78
CA THR A 20 20.62 0.41 -2.73
C THR A 20 19.77 0.88 -3.90
N LEU A 21 19.83 2.16 -4.25
CA LEU A 21 19.12 2.71 -5.42
C LEU A 21 19.57 2.06 -6.72
N LEU A 22 20.89 1.89 -6.91
CA LEU A 22 21.45 1.21 -8.08
C LEU A 22 21.05 -0.27 -8.14
N LEU A 23 21.04 -0.95 -6.98
CA LEU A 23 20.60 -2.35 -6.90
C LEU A 23 19.12 -2.50 -7.26
N LEU A 24 18.26 -1.62 -6.71
CA LEU A 24 16.83 -1.61 -7.01
C LEU A 24 16.57 -1.27 -8.48
N ALA A 25 17.28 -0.29 -9.04
CA ALA A 25 17.20 0.04 -10.47
C ALA A 25 17.66 -1.13 -11.35
N GLY A 26 18.73 -1.82 -10.97
CA GLY A 26 19.22 -3.01 -11.66
C GLY A 26 18.23 -4.16 -11.63
N ILE A 27 17.61 -4.42 -10.48
CA ILE A 27 16.56 -5.44 -10.32
C ILE A 27 15.34 -5.05 -11.17
N ALA A 28 14.89 -3.79 -11.12
CA ALA A 28 13.77 -3.31 -11.92
C ALA A 28 14.02 -3.46 -13.43
N LEU A 29 15.23 -3.16 -13.90
CA LEU A 29 15.62 -3.36 -15.29
C LEU A 29 15.66 -4.83 -15.70
N LEU A 30 16.18 -5.71 -14.84
CA LEU A 30 16.19 -7.16 -15.07
C LEU A 30 14.78 -7.74 -15.11
N VAL A 31 13.91 -7.30 -14.20
CA VAL A 31 12.49 -7.69 -14.19
C VAL A 31 11.80 -7.16 -15.44
N ALA A 32 11.96 -5.90 -15.80
CA ALA A 32 11.36 -5.32 -17.02
C ALA A 32 11.82 -6.05 -18.28
N HIS A 33 13.11 -6.39 -18.36
CA HIS A 33 13.66 -7.16 -19.48
C HIS A 33 13.13 -8.60 -19.53
N GLY A 34 13.05 -9.27 -18.38
CA GLY A 34 12.46 -10.61 -18.28
C GLY A 34 10.97 -10.64 -18.65
N LEU A 35 10.22 -9.60 -18.30
CA LEU A 35 8.79 -9.45 -18.64
C LEU A 35 8.56 -9.17 -20.12
N ALA A 36 9.45 -8.42 -20.79
CA ALA A 36 9.40 -8.24 -22.23
C ALA A 36 9.53 -9.57 -23.00
N TRP A 37 10.21 -10.56 -22.42
CA TRP A 37 10.33 -11.90 -22.96
C TRP A 37 9.05 -12.75 -22.80
N LEU A 38 8.19 -12.43 -21.82
CA LEU A 38 6.98 -13.19 -21.53
C LEU A 38 5.79 -12.82 -22.42
N ASN A 39 5.92 -11.85 -23.37
CA ASN A 39 4.82 -11.38 -24.23
C ASN A 39 3.51 -11.15 -23.47
N LEU A 40 3.59 -10.54 -22.27
CA LEU A 40 2.42 -10.21 -21.46
C LEU A 40 1.55 -9.20 -22.19
N GLU A 41 0.25 -9.39 -22.09
CA GLU A 41 -0.72 -8.40 -22.56
C GLU A 41 -0.41 -7.02 -21.94
N ALA A 42 -0.53 -5.96 -22.72
CA ALA A 42 -0.14 -4.60 -22.32
C ALA A 42 -0.81 -4.13 -20.99
N ARG A 43 -2.06 -4.53 -20.77
CA ARG A 43 -2.83 -4.23 -19.55
C ARG A 43 -2.24 -4.92 -18.31
N ILE A 44 -1.83 -6.18 -18.44
CA ILE A 44 -1.18 -6.94 -17.36
C ILE A 44 0.20 -6.36 -17.05
N LEU A 45 0.95 -5.97 -18.08
CA LEU A 45 2.25 -5.34 -17.90
C LEU A 45 2.10 -3.99 -17.18
N ARG A 46 1.09 -3.18 -17.53
CA ARG A 46 0.79 -1.90 -16.87
C ARG A 46 0.42 -2.13 -15.40
N ALA A 47 -0.39 -3.13 -15.09
CA ALA A 47 -0.74 -3.50 -13.72
C ALA A 47 0.49 -3.92 -12.89
N LEU A 48 1.38 -4.71 -13.48
CA LEU A 48 2.63 -5.12 -12.83
C LEU A 48 3.55 -3.92 -12.58
N GLN A 49 3.66 -2.99 -13.53
CA GLN A 49 4.44 -1.76 -13.35
C GLN A 49 3.84 -0.88 -12.24
N GLY A 50 2.52 -0.69 -12.21
CA GLY A 50 1.83 0.03 -11.16
C GLY A 50 2.05 -0.60 -9.78
N GLY A 51 1.82 -1.90 -9.63
CA GLY A 51 2.08 -2.62 -8.38
C GLY A 51 3.55 -2.61 -7.97
N ALA A 52 4.48 -2.66 -8.93
CA ALA A 52 5.91 -2.53 -8.63
C ALA A 52 6.29 -1.13 -8.14
N ILE A 53 5.64 -0.08 -8.65
CA ILE A 53 5.82 1.31 -8.18
C ILE A 53 5.32 1.42 -6.74
N CYS A 54 4.17 0.83 -6.40
CA CYS A 54 3.63 0.78 -5.04
C CYS A 54 4.60 0.05 -4.10
N ALA A 55 5.02 -1.16 -4.44
CA ALA A 55 6.01 -1.92 -3.67
C ALA A 55 7.34 -1.16 -3.48
N LEU A 56 7.77 -0.35 -4.48
CA LEU A 56 8.92 0.54 -4.35
C LEU A 56 8.64 1.68 -3.36
N GLY A 57 7.42 2.22 -3.31
CA GLY A 57 6.98 3.19 -2.30
C GLY A 57 7.17 2.66 -0.90
N THR A 58 6.63 1.46 -0.61
CA THR A 58 6.80 0.74 0.65
C THR A 58 8.27 0.50 0.99
N ALA A 59 9.06 0.04 0.01
CA ALA A 59 10.49 -0.21 0.21
C ALA A 59 11.28 1.06 0.51
N LEU A 60 11.01 2.17 -0.20
CA LEU A 60 11.61 3.47 0.05
C LEU A 60 11.24 4.01 1.43
N GLY A 61 9.98 3.80 1.85
CA GLY A 61 9.51 4.13 3.19
C GLY A 61 10.27 3.40 4.30
N ALA A 62 10.65 2.16 4.08
CA ALA A 62 11.41 1.38 5.03
C ALA A 62 12.90 1.79 5.15
N VAL A 63 13.49 2.47 4.15
CA VAL A 63 14.91 2.86 4.12
C VAL A 63 15.36 3.66 5.35
N PRO A 64 14.61 4.66 5.85
CA PRO A 64 15.05 5.48 6.97
C PRO A 64 15.35 4.68 8.25
N VAL A 65 14.79 3.49 8.45
CA VAL A 65 15.07 2.66 9.63
C VAL A 65 16.55 2.27 9.74
N LEU A 66 17.26 2.23 8.63
CA LEU A 66 18.70 1.92 8.60
C LEU A 66 19.53 2.96 9.35
N VAL A 67 19.02 4.20 9.46
CA VAL A 67 19.71 5.36 10.05
C VAL A 67 18.96 5.91 11.27
N ILE A 68 17.64 6.10 11.15
CA ILE A 68 16.78 6.68 12.19
C ILE A 68 16.51 5.62 13.26
N ARG A 69 16.71 5.99 14.54
CA ARG A 69 16.45 5.10 15.68
C ARG A 69 15.04 5.27 16.23
N ARG A 70 14.52 6.47 16.16
CA ARG A 70 13.19 6.86 16.68
C ARG A 70 12.64 7.98 15.83
N MET A 71 11.37 7.90 15.50
CA MET A 71 10.61 8.98 14.88
C MET A 71 9.73 9.65 15.94
N PRO A 72 9.58 10.98 15.92
CA PRO A 72 8.59 11.65 16.78
C PRO A 72 7.19 11.09 16.51
N MET A 73 6.46 10.74 17.58
CA MET A 73 5.10 10.18 17.46
C MET A 73 4.16 11.12 16.69
N ALA A 74 4.29 12.43 16.90
CA ALA A 74 3.52 13.43 16.17
C ALA A 74 3.72 13.34 14.65
N LEU A 75 4.96 13.09 14.19
CA LEU A 75 5.24 12.91 12.76
C LEU A 75 4.64 11.60 12.25
N SER A 76 4.74 10.50 13.02
CA SER A 76 4.13 9.22 12.69
C SER A 76 2.62 9.35 12.52
N ASP A 77 1.95 9.96 13.49
CA ASP A 77 0.50 10.15 13.48
C ASP A 77 0.07 11.05 12.29
N THR A 78 0.87 12.08 11.96
CA THR A 78 0.62 12.95 10.80
C THR A 78 0.74 12.20 9.48
N LEU A 79 1.78 11.35 9.33
CA LEU A 79 2.02 10.56 8.12
C LEU A 79 0.97 9.47 7.93
N LEU A 80 0.54 8.80 9.01
CA LEU A 80 -0.58 7.85 8.96
C LEU A 80 -1.89 8.57 8.58
N GLY A 81 -2.14 9.75 9.15
CA GLY A 81 -3.28 10.58 8.75
C GLY A 81 -3.22 10.94 7.26
N PHE A 82 -2.05 11.34 6.76
CA PHE A 82 -1.83 11.64 5.34
C PHE A 82 -2.16 10.42 4.45
N GLY A 83 -1.65 9.24 4.77
CA GLY A 83 -1.98 7.99 4.06
C GLY A 83 -3.48 7.72 4.07
N ALA A 84 -4.15 7.84 5.22
CA ALA A 84 -5.60 7.69 5.31
C ALA A 84 -6.35 8.64 4.38
N GLY A 85 -5.88 9.89 4.24
CA GLY A 85 -6.46 10.88 3.34
C GLY A 85 -6.32 10.50 1.88
N VAL A 86 -5.12 10.05 1.46
CA VAL A 86 -4.85 9.56 0.10
C VAL A 86 -5.76 8.37 -0.22
N MET A 87 -5.84 7.37 0.69
CA MET A 87 -6.69 6.19 0.50
C MET A 87 -8.18 6.54 0.38
N LEU A 88 -8.69 7.47 1.21
CA LEU A 88 -10.09 7.90 1.11
C LEU A 88 -10.40 8.58 -0.23
N ALA A 89 -9.51 9.44 -0.72
CA ALA A 89 -9.68 10.11 -2.00
C ALA A 89 -9.59 9.11 -3.16
N ALA A 90 -8.59 8.21 -3.16
CA ALA A 90 -8.46 7.13 -4.13
C ALA A 90 -9.71 6.24 -4.16
N THR A 91 -10.22 5.85 -2.99
CA THR A 91 -11.46 5.06 -2.89
C THR A 91 -12.63 5.77 -3.56
N ALA A 92 -12.81 7.07 -3.30
CA ALA A 92 -13.94 7.83 -3.83
C ALA A 92 -13.78 8.11 -5.33
N PHE A 93 -12.66 8.69 -5.75
CA PHE A 93 -12.48 9.26 -7.08
C PHE A 93 -11.95 8.25 -8.09
N SER A 94 -10.98 7.42 -7.71
CA SER A 94 -10.36 6.47 -8.64
C SER A 94 -11.03 5.08 -8.66
N LEU A 95 -11.90 4.75 -7.69
CA LEU A 95 -12.56 3.44 -7.65
C LEU A 95 -14.09 3.55 -7.73
N VAL A 96 -14.73 4.29 -6.81
CA VAL A 96 -16.22 4.32 -6.74
C VAL A 96 -16.80 5.07 -7.93
N VAL A 97 -16.33 6.28 -8.23
CA VAL A 97 -16.86 7.09 -9.35
C VAL A 97 -16.67 6.38 -10.69
N PRO A 98 -15.46 5.91 -11.04
CA PRO A 98 -15.27 5.15 -12.28
C PRO A 98 -16.02 3.80 -12.30
N GLY A 99 -16.16 3.16 -11.15
CA GLY A 99 -16.96 1.93 -11.03
C GLY A 99 -18.42 2.14 -11.40
N ILE A 100 -19.03 3.26 -10.94
CA ILE A 100 -20.40 3.63 -11.31
C ILE A 100 -20.48 3.89 -12.82
N ALA A 101 -19.53 4.69 -13.37
CA ALA A 101 -19.49 4.99 -14.81
C ALA A 101 -19.32 3.71 -15.65
N ALA A 102 -18.45 2.78 -15.22
CA ALA A 102 -18.28 1.48 -15.87
C ALA A 102 -19.57 0.64 -15.84
N ALA A 103 -20.30 0.64 -14.72
CA ALA A 103 -21.57 -0.06 -14.61
C ALA A 103 -22.66 0.55 -15.52
N GLU A 104 -22.72 1.88 -15.62
CA GLU A 104 -23.62 2.58 -16.53
C GLU A 104 -23.28 2.30 -18.01
N SER A 105 -21.98 2.23 -18.35
CA SER A 105 -21.54 1.89 -19.72
C SER A 105 -21.94 0.48 -20.14
N LEU A 106 -22.16 -0.44 -19.19
CA LEU A 106 -22.72 -1.77 -19.41
C LEU A 106 -24.25 -1.76 -19.54
N GLY A 107 -24.90 -0.60 -19.52
CA GLY A 107 -26.35 -0.43 -19.73
C GLY A 107 -27.18 -0.48 -18.45
N LEU A 108 -26.56 -0.44 -17.27
CA LEU A 108 -27.32 -0.32 -16.01
C LEU A 108 -27.90 1.09 -15.85
N SER A 109 -29.12 1.16 -15.30
CA SER A 109 -29.67 2.46 -14.87
C SER A 109 -28.84 3.04 -13.71
N PRO A 110 -28.89 4.37 -13.42
CA PRO A 110 -28.17 4.96 -12.29
C PRO A 110 -28.46 4.26 -10.95
N TRP A 111 -29.69 3.83 -10.72
CA TRP A 111 -30.07 3.04 -9.54
C TRP A 111 -29.45 1.65 -9.54
N GLY A 112 -29.40 0.99 -10.71
CA GLY A 112 -28.76 -0.31 -10.86
C GLY A 112 -27.25 -0.25 -10.68
N ALA A 113 -26.58 0.76 -11.25
CA ALA A 113 -25.17 1.01 -11.10
C ALA A 113 -24.81 1.29 -9.64
N GLY A 114 -25.52 2.24 -9.00
CA GLY A 114 -25.33 2.52 -7.58
C GLY A 114 -25.57 1.31 -6.68
N GLY A 115 -26.58 0.48 -6.98
CA GLY A 115 -26.87 -0.76 -6.27
C GLY A 115 -25.75 -1.80 -6.42
N LEU A 116 -25.24 -2.01 -7.65
CA LEU A 116 -24.12 -2.92 -7.92
C LEU A 116 -22.86 -2.50 -7.16
N ILE A 117 -22.50 -1.22 -7.25
CA ILE A 117 -21.31 -0.69 -6.57
C ILE A 117 -21.46 -0.76 -5.06
N SER A 118 -22.62 -0.39 -4.50
CA SER A 118 -22.88 -0.53 -3.06
C SER A 118 -22.76 -1.97 -2.59
N PHE A 119 -23.31 -2.92 -3.34
CA PHE A 119 -23.18 -4.34 -3.04
C PHE A 119 -21.72 -4.79 -3.10
N GLY A 120 -20.96 -4.38 -4.12
CA GLY A 120 -19.53 -4.69 -4.24
C GLY A 120 -18.70 -4.14 -3.09
N ILE A 121 -18.96 -2.88 -2.67
CA ILE A 121 -18.31 -2.26 -1.51
C ILE A 121 -18.58 -3.09 -0.24
N MET A 122 -19.83 -3.46 0.01
CA MET A 122 -20.17 -4.28 1.19
C MET A 122 -19.49 -5.65 1.14
N LEU A 123 -19.42 -6.26 -0.04
CA LEU A 123 -18.78 -7.56 -0.22
C LEU A 123 -17.26 -7.47 -0.03
N GLY A 124 -16.61 -6.42 -0.55
CA GLY A 124 -15.17 -6.18 -0.38
C GLY A 124 -14.80 -5.92 1.08
N ALA A 125 -15.55 -5.06 1.76
CA ALA A 125 -15.37 -4.80 3.19
C ALA A 125 -15.58 -6.08 4.02
N PHE A 126 -16.64 -6.85 3.75
CA PHE A 126 -16.90 -8.10 4.44
C PHE A 126 -15.82 -9.15 4.15
N GLY A 127 -15.37 -9.25 2.90
CA GLY A 127 -14.29 -10.16 2.51
C GLY A 127 -13.01 -9.89 3.30
N LEU A 128 -12.59 -8.64 3.35
CA LEU A 128 -11.40 -8.24 4.12
C LEU A 128 -11.61 -8.42 5.64
N TYR A 129 -12.79 -8.11 6.16
CA TYR A 129 -13.13 -8.37 7.57
C TYR A 129 -12.95 -9.85 7.95
N LEU A 130 -13.32 -10.77 7.05
CA LEU A 130 -13.12 -12.20 7.28
C LEU A 130 -11.64 -12.60 7.27
N VAL A 131 -10.83 -11.96 6.39
CA VAL A 131 -9.39 -12.17 6.34
C VAL A 131 -8.75 -11.67 7.64
N ASP A 132 -9.04 -10.43 8.04
CA ASP A 132 -8.55 -9.82 9.26
C ASP A 132 -8.91 -10.66 10.49
N ARG A 133 -10.16 -11.10 10.62
CA ARG A 133 -10.59 -11.98 11.71
C ARG A 133 -9.81 -13.28 11.78
N LYS A 134 -9.42 -13.86 10.64
CA LYS A 134 -8.61 -15.09 10.61
C LYS A 134 -7.17 -14.82 11.00
N VAL A 135 -6.59 -13.70 10.55
CA VAL A 135 -5.23 -13.29 10.88
C VAL A 135 -5.14 -12.94 12.36
N SER A 136 -6.06 -12.12 12.86
CA SER A 136 -6.12 -11.72 14.28
C SER A 136 -6.47 -12.87 15.22
N GLY A 137 -7.18 -13.91 14.74
CA GLY A 137 -7.50 -15.11 15.48
C GLY A 137 -6.44 -16.22 15.42
N ALA A 138 -5.38 -16.05 14.63
CA ALA A 138 -4.27 -17.00 14.61
C ALA A 138 -3.49 -16.92 15.92
N SER A 139 -3.32 -18.08 16.60
CA SER A 139 -2.60 -18.14 17.88
C SER A 139 -1.17 -17.62 17.71
N PRO A 140 -0.71 -16.70 18.56
CA PRO A 140 0.65 -16.16 18.52
C PRO A 140 1.76 -17.22 18.55
N GLU A 141 1.47 -18.38 19.10
CA GLU A 141 2.40 -19.52 19.21
C GLU A 141 2.78 -20.13 17.87
N MET A 142 1.97 -19.97 16.82
CA MET A 142 2.26 -20.48 15.47
C MET A 142 3.35 -19.67 14.74
N LEU A 143 3.64 -18.45 15.21
CA LEU A 143 4.50 -17.48 14.53
C LEU A 143 5.86 -17.28 15.21
N VAL A 144 6.12 -17.95 16.35
CA VAL A 144 7.29 -17.70 17.20
C VAL A 144 8.23 -18.90 17.21
N GLY A 145 9.45 -18.68 16.74
CA GLY A 145 10.55 -19.64 16.83
C GLY A 145 11.06 -19.83 18.27
N THR A 146 11.92 -20.82 18.43
CA THR A 146 12.48 -21.42 19.64
C THR A 146 12.94 -20.49 20.79
N PRO A 147 12.94 -20.94 22.06
CA PRO A 147 13.09 -20.16 23.29
C PRO A 147 14.39 -19.35 23.51
N ASP A 148 15.41 -19.54 22.70
CA ASP A 148 16.76 -19.01 22.94
C ASP A 148 17.12 -17.69 22.25
N LYS A 149 16.16 -17.01 21.58
CA LYS A 149 16.40 -15.71 20.92
C LYS A 149 15.42 -14.67 21.43
N PRO A 150 15.80 -13.37 21.51
CA PRO A 150 14.85 -12.32 21.90
C PRO A 150 13.64 -12.36 20.96
N VAL A 151 12.54 -12.83 21.51
CA VAL A 151 11.30 -13.13 20.78
C VAL A 151 10.60 -11.81 20.56
N ILE A 152 10.42 -11.43 19.29
CA ILE A 152 9.56 -10.30 18.95
C ILE A 152 8.14 -10.66 19.42
N PRO A 153 7.48 -9.77 20.19
CA PRO A 153 6.15 -10.05 20.72
C PRO A 153 5.17 -10.45 19.60
N PRO A 154 4.35 -11.49 19.79
CA PRO A 154 3.41 -11.96 18.78
C PRO A 154 2.50 -10.87 18.21
N ARG A 155 2.09 -9.91 19.05
CA ARG A 155 1.29 -8.74 18.63
C ARG A 155 1.93 -7.90 17.52
N ILE A 156 3.27 -7.89 17.43
CA ILE A 156 3.99 -7.15 16.38
C ILE A 156 3.92 -7.89 15.06
N TRP A 157 3.99 -9.20 15.09
CA TRP A 157 3.75 -10.00 13.89
C TRP A 157 2.31 -9.89 13.40
N LEU A 158 1.33 -9.86 14.30
CA LEU A 158 -0.07 -9.60 13.94
C LEU A 158 -0.22 -8.24 13.26
N PHE A 159 0.42 -7.20 13.79
CA PHE A 159 0.45 -5.88 13.18
C PHE A 159 1.09 -5.90 11.77
N VAL A 160 2.22 -6.58 11.59
CA VAL A 160 2.87 -6.71 10.27
C VAL A 160 1.96 -7.45 9.28
N PHE A 161 1.32 -8.53 9.73
CA PHE A 161 0.36 -9.27 8.88
C PHE A 161 -0.88 -8.45 8.55
N ALA A 162 -1.39 -7.65 9.49
CA ALA A 162 -2.48 -6.73 9.23
C ALA A 162 -2.10 -5.78 8.09
N ILE A 163 -0.94 -5.12 8.17
CA ILE A 163 -0.48 -4.21 7.11
C ILE A 163 -0.27 -4.93 5.77
N ILE A 164 0.31 -6.13 5.76
CA ILE A 164 0.41 -6.93 4.52
C ILE A 164 -0.99 -7.21 3.93
N ALA A 165 -1.99 -7.43 4.77
CA ALA A 165 -3.36 -7.61 4.31
C ALA A 165 -3.99 -6.32 3.75
N HIS A 166 -3.52 -5.14 4.20
CA HIS A 166 -3.92 -3.83 3.65
C HIS A 166 -3.42 -3.62 2.23
N ASN A 167 -2.21 -4.06 1.92
CA ASN A 167 -1.61 -3.94 0.59
C ASN A 167 -2.33 -4.83 -0.46
N ILE A 168 -3.18 -5.80 -0.03
CA ILE A 168 -4.00 -6.59 -0.95
C ILE A 168 -5.03 -5.72 -1.69
N PRO A 169 -5.90 -4.95 -1.02
CA PRO A 169 -6.83 -4.01 -1.67
C PRO A 169 -6.14 -2.99 -2.58
N GLU A 170 -4.96 -2.53 -2.21
CA GLU A 170 -4.17 -1.58 -2.98
C GLU A 170 -3.69 -2.19 -4.30
N GLY A 171 -3.10 -3.38 -4.23
CA GLY A 171 -2.75 -4.15 -5.43
C GLY A 171 -3.99 -4.48 -6.28
N MET A 172 -5.12 -4.83 -5.67
CA MET A 172 -6.37 -5.06 -6.39
C MET A 172 -6.84 -3.80 -7.13
N ALA A 173 -6.81 -2.62 -6.48
CA ALA A 173 -7.22 -1.36 -7.07
C ALA A 173 -6.38 -1.04 -8.33
N VAL A 174 -5.06 -1.11 -8.21
CA VAL A 174 -4.11 -0.92 -9.34
C VAL A 174 -4.40 -1.93 -10.44
N GLY A 175 -4.59 -3.20 -10.08
CA GLY A 175 -4.81 -4.29 -11.04
C GLY A 175 -6.11 -4.15 -11.80
N VAL A 176 -7.21 -3.86 -11.12
CA VAL A 176 -8.53 -3.68 -11.74
C VAL A 176 -8.53 -2.46 -12.67
N SER A 177 -7.97 -1.33 -12.23
CA SER A 177 -7.89 -0.11 -13.04
C SER A 177 -7.06 -0.30 -14.30
N ALA A 178 -5.85 -0.87 -14.18
CA ALA A 178 -4.99 -1.13 -15.32
C ALA A 178 -5.56 -2.22 -16.25
N GLY A 179 -6.12 -3.30 -15.69
CA GLY A 179 -6.77 -4.38 -16.42
C GLY A 179 -8.01 -3.91 -17.18
N GLY A 180 -8.77 -2.98 -16.61
CA GLY A 180 -9.89 -2.30 -17.27
C GLY A 180 -9.47 -1.27 -18.32
N GLY A 181 -8.18 -0.97 -18.43
CA GLY A 181 -7.67 0.02 -19.38
C GLY A 181 -8.05 1.46 -19.04
N MET A 182 -8.27 1.74 -17.74
CA MET A 182 -8.64 3.07 -17.27
C MET A 182 -7.52 4.08 -17.51
N ALA A 183 -7.88 5.31 -17.87
CA ALA A 183 -6.90 6.36 -18.18
C ALA A 183 -6.10 6.76 -16.92
N ASP A 184 -6.76 6.84 -15.78
CA ASP A 184 -6.25 7.25 -14.47
C ASP A 184 -5.49 6.16 -13.69
N ALA A 185 -5.34 4.94 -14.26
CA ALA A 185 -4.68 3.82 -13.57
C ALA A 185 -3.26 4.15 -13.08
N ASP A 186 -2.50 4.96 -13.83
CA ASP A 186 -1.14 5.35 -13.46
C ASP A 186 -1.16 6.39 -12.32
N SER A 187 -2.13 7.33 -12.32
CA SER A 187 -2.33 8.30 -11.26
C SER A 187 -2.72 7.63 -9.95
N LEU A 188 -3.61 6.63 -10.02
CA LEU A 188 -3.98 5.80 -8.88
C LEU A 188 -2.77 5.07 -8.31
N ALA A 189 -1.96 4.40 -9.15
CA ALA A 189 -0.75 3.70 -8.72
C ALA A 189 0.26 4.65 -8.06
N MET A 190 0.44 5.87 -8.60
CA MET A 190 1.32 6.88 -8.00
C MET A 190 0.79 7.40 -6.66
N GLY A 191 -0.51 7.59 -6.53
CA GLY A 191 -1.16 7.99 -5.27
C GLY A 191 -0.99 6.92 -4.18
N ILE A 192 -1.21 5.66 -4.53
CA ILE A 192 -0.99 4.51 -3.64
C ILE A 192 0.48 4.43 -3.25
N ALA A 193 1.42 4.47 -4.20
CA ALA A 193 2.85 4.46 -3.91
C ALA A 193 3.29 5.58 -2.95
N LEU A 194 2.66 6.75 -3.02
CA LEU A 194 2.97 7.88 -2.15
C LEU A 194 2.54 7.62 -0.69
N GLN A 195 1.39 6.97 -0.47
CA GLN A 195 0.94 6.58 0.86
C GLN A 195 1.73 5.39 1.44
N ASP A 196 2.22 4.49 0.59
CA ASP A 196 3.01 3.34 0.98
C ASP A 196 4.34 3.74 1.62
N VAL A 197 4.87 4.95 1.29
CA VAL A 197 6.10 5.46 1.92
C VAL A 197 5.94 5.62 3.44
N PRO A 198 4.94 6.32 3.98
CA PRO A 198 4.63 6.31 5.41
C PRO A 198 4.43 4.91 5.99
N GLU A 199 3.75 4.04 5.27
CA GLU A 199 3.40 2.70 5.74
C GLU A 199 4.64 1.81 5.91
N GLY A 200 5.49 1.72 4.89
CA GLY A 200 6.75 0.99 4.96
C GLY A 200 7.68 1.51 6.07
N LEU A 201 7.67 2.82 6.32
CA LEU A 201 8.41 3.43 7.43
C LEU A 201 7.90 2.96 8.79
N VAL A 202 6.58 2.94 8.99
CA VAL A 202 5.96 2.52 10.25
C VAL A 202 6.27 1.05 10.53
N ILE A 203 6.09 0.15 9.56
CA ILE A 203 6.42 -1.28 9.70
C ILE A 203 7.87 -1.45 10.15
N ALA A 204 8.81 -0.84 9.42
CA ALA A 204 10.23 -0.99 9.68
C ALA A 204 10.63 -0.44 11.06
N LEU A 205 10.06 0.70 11.47
CA LEU A 205 10.34 1.30 12.80
C LEU A 205 9.74 0.48 13.94
N VAL A 206 8.55 -0.08 13.78
CA VAL A 206 7.91 -0.95 14.79
C VAL A 206 8.75 -2.22 15.01
N LEU A 207 9.18 -2.86 13.91
CA LEU A 207 10.05 -4.05 13.99
C LEU A 207 11.41 -3.75 14.63
N ALA A 208 12.04 -2.64 14.26
CA ALA A 208 13.31 -2.21 14.86
C ALA A 208 13.15 -1.83 16.34
N GLY A 209 12.05 -1.15 16.68
CA GLY A 209 11.69 -0.80 18.07
C GLY A 209 11.43 -2.02 18.95
N ALA A 210 10.97 -3.12 18.36
CA ALA A 210 10.78 -4.41 19.02
C ALA A 210 12.07 -5.21 19.24
N GLY A 211 13.23 -4.66 18.83
CA GLY A 211 14.53 -5.30 19.00
C GLY A 211 15.04 -6.09 17.78
N MET A 212 14.33 -6.03 16.65
CA MET A 212 14.83 -6.60 15.40
C MET A 212 16.04 -5.81 14.89
N SER A 213 17.01 -6.50 14.28
CA SER A 213 18.11 -5.79 13.61
C SER A 213 17.57 -4.92 12.47
N ARG A 214 18.13 -3.72 12.28
CA ARG A 214 17.65 -2.73 11.31
C ARG A 214 17.57 -3.27 9.87
N ILE A 215 18.55 -4.09 9.49
CA ILE A 215 18.56 -4.70 8.16
C ILE A 215 17.38 -5.65 8.00
N LYS A 216 17.08 -6.47 9.02
CA LYS A 216 15.91 -7.37 8.96
C LYS A 216 14.60 -6.57 8.98
N ALA A 217 14.51 -5.54 9.83
CA ALA A 217 13.35 -4.66 9.87
C ALA A 217 13.11 -3.96 8.52
N PHE A 218 14.17 -3.45 7.89
CA PHE A 218 14.13 -2.92 6.53
C PHE A 218 13.64 -3.95 5.52
N LEU A 219 14.25 -5.15 5.52
CA LEU A 219 13.90 -6.19 4.54
C LEU A 219 12.44 -6.65 4.66
N ILE A 220 11.93 -6.80 5.88
CA ILE A 220 10.53 -7.20 6.11
C ILE A 220 9.59 -6.05 5.73
N GLY A 221 9.91 -4.80 6.14
CA GLY A 221 9.13 -3.63 5.74
C GLY A 221 9.11 -3.44 4.23
N ALA A 222 10.23 -3.61 3.53
CA ALA A 222 10.28 -3.55 2.08
C ALA A 222 9.53 -4.71 1.39
N ALA A 223 9.58 -5.90 1.99
CA ALA A 223 8.93 -7.09 1.43
C ALA A 223 7.41 -7.08 1.62
N SER A 224 6.86 -6.32 2.58
CA SER A 224 5.41 -6.22 2.78
C SER A 224 4.68 -5.69 1.55
N GLY A 225 5.29 -4.78 0.79
CA GLY A 225 4.75 -4.25 -0.46
C GLY A 225 4.76 -5.23 -1.64
N LEU A 226 5.48 -6.37 -1.57
CA LEU A 226 5.53 -7.33 -2.68
C LEU A 226 4.18 -8.02 -2.96
N VAL A 227 3.24 -7.91 -2.06
CA VAL A 227 1.86 -8.39 -2.24
C VAL A 227 1.14 -7.60 -3.33
N GLU A 228 1.42 -6.31 -3.45
CA GLU A 228 0.74 -5.41 -4.38
C GLU A 228 0.92 -5.80 -5.85
N PRO A 229 2.14 -6.00 -6.40
CA PRO A 229 2.28 -6.43 -7.79
C PRO A 229 1.67 -7.81 -8.06
N VAL A 230 1.63 -8.70 -7.07
CA VAL A 230 0.99 -10.02 -7.20
C VAL A 230 -0.51 -9.87 -7.41
N PHE A 231 -1.18 -9.09 -6.54
CA PHE A 231 -2.62 -8.86 -6.66
C PHE A 231 -2.98 -7.95 -7.83
N ALA A 232 -2.11 -7.00 -8.19
CA ALA A 232 -2.29 -6.18 -9.39
C ALA A 232 -2.33 -7.05 -10.66
N VAL A 233 -1.37 -7.94 -10.84
CA VAL A 233 -1.35 -8.87 -11.99
C VAL A 233 -2.56 -9.81 -11.98
N LEU A 234 -2.88 -10.38 -10.82
CA LEU A 234 -4.02 -11.29 -10.69
C LEU A 234 -5.34 -10.62 -11.08
N CYS A 235 -5.59 -9.41 -10.55
CA CYS A 235 -6.82 -8.68 -10.81
C CYS A 235 -6.89 -8.15 -12.25
N ALA A 236 -5.77 -7.68 -12.81
CA ALA A 236 -5.71 -7.29 -14.22
C ALA A 236 -6.02 -8.45 -15.15
N TRP A 237 -5.48 -9.63 -14.86
CA TRP A 237 -5.77 -10.84 -15.62
C TRP A 237 -7.26 -11.23 -15.53
N LEU A 238 -7.85 -11.19 -14.34
CA LEU A 238 -9.28 -11.50 -14.15
C LEU A 238 -10.19 -10.54 -14.93
N VAL A 239 -9.90 -9.23 -14.88
CA VAL A 239 -10.67 -8.20 -15.59
C VAL A 239 -10.48 -8.31 -17.11
N SER A 240 -9.28 -8.66 -17.58
CA SER A 240 -9.02 -8.87 -19.01
C SER A 240 -9.79 -10.03 -19.61
N LEU A 241 -10.18 -11.02 -18.80
CA LEU A 241 -11.02 -12.14 -19.23
C LEU A 241 -12.49 -11.75 -19.48
N ALA A 242 -12.99 -10.74 -18.73
CA ALA A 242 -14.37 -10.31 -18.84
C ALA A 242 -14.53 -8.86 -18.33
N GLU A 243 -14.73 -7.92 -19.23
CA GLU A 243 -14.90 -6.47 -18.90
C GLU A 243 -16.09 -6.21 -17.97
N VAL A 244 -17.07 -7.10 -17.94
CA VAL A 244 -18.20 -7.04 -17.00
C VAL A 244 -17.76 -7.13 -15.53
N LEU A 245 -16.55 -7.64 -15.26
CA LEU A 245 -15.98 -7.71 -13.91
C LEU A 245 -15.39 -6.38 -13.44
N LEU A 246 -15.15 -5.42 -14.35
CA LEU A 246 -14.52 -4.14 -14.02
C LEU A 246 -15.27 -3.38 -12.91
N PRO A 247 -16.59 -3.07 -13.03
CA PRO A 247 -17.29 -2.32 -12.00
C PRO A 247 -17.32 -3.05 -10.65
N LEU A 248 -17.49 -4.38 -10.67
CA LEU A 248 -17.49 -5.18 -9.45
C LEU A 248 -16.09 -5.23 -8.81
N GLY A 249 -15.03 -5.37 -9.61
CA GLY A 249 -13.64 -5.37 -9.14
C GLY A 249 -13.26 -4.05 -8.46
N LEU A 250 -13.60 -2.92 -9.09
CA LEU A 250 -13.41 -1.58 -8.52
C LEU A 250 -14.17 -1.43 -7.20
N ALA A 251 -15.44 -1.88 -7.15
CA ALA A 251 -16.24 -1.82 -5.94
C ALA A 251 -15.72 -2.71 -4.80
N LEU A 252 -15.21 -3.90 -5.10
CA LEU A 252 -14.58 -4.80 -4.13
C LEU A 252 -13.32 -4.17 -3.52
N ALA A 253 -12.44 -3.62 -4.36
CA ALA A 253 -11.24 -2.93 -3.91
C ALA A 253 -11.60 -1.70 -3.06
N ALA A 254 -12.56 -0.88 -3.51
CA ALA A 254 -13.05 0.28 -2.76
C ALA A 254 -13.59 -0.10 -1.37
N GLY A 255 -14.37 -1.18 -1.28
CA GLY A 255 -14.93 -1.66 -0.02
C GLY A 255 -13.86 -2.14 0.96
N ALA A 256 -12.88 -2.88 0.47
CA ALA A 256 -11.76 -3.35 1.27
C ALA A 256 -10.91 -2.17 1.76
N MET A 257 -10.55 -1.22 0.88
CA MET A 257 -9.81 0.00 1.27
C MET A 257 -10.57 0.85 2.27
N LEU A 258 -11.89 1.03 2.09
CA LEU A 258 -12.72 1.78 3.03
C LEU A 258 -12.71 1.16 4.43
N LEU A 259 -12.78 -0.16 4.53
CA LEU A 259 -12.67 -0.86 5.81
C LEU A 259 -11.32 -0.62 6.47
N VAL A 260 -10.21 -0.80 5.74
CA VAL A 260 -8.84 -0.56 6.23
C VAL A 260 -8.71 0.84 6.81
N VAL A 261 -9.06 1.84 6.03
CA VAL A 261 -8.89 3.24 6.43
C VAL A 261 -9.68 3.57 7.68
N THR A 262 -10.94 3.13 7.75
CA THR A 262 -11.84 3.47 8.86
C THR A 262 -11.60 2.63 10.11
N HIS A 263 -11.21 1.38 9.95
CA HIS A 263 -11.05 0.44 11.07
C HIS A 263 -9.65 0.48 11.67
N GLU A 264 -8.63 0.76 10.86
CA GLU A 264 -7.24 0.63 11.30
C GLU A 264 -6.44 1.92 11.16
N VAL A 265 -6.33 2.52 9.95
CA VAL A 265 -5.40 3.62 9.72
C VAL A 265 -5.80 4.89 10.46
N ILE A 266 -7.07 5.30 10.40
CA ILE A 266 -7.57 6.49 11.11
C ILE A 266 -7.47 6.31 12.63
N PRO A 267 -7.93 5.20 13.24
CA PRO A 267 -7.77 4.99 14.68
C PRO A 267 -6.31 4.98 15.13
N GLU A 268 -5.42 4.31 14.39
CA GLU A 268 -3.99 4.24 14.73
C GLU A 268 -3.34 5.63 14.65
N SER A 269 -3.67 6.45 13.63
CA SER A 269 -3.14 7.81 13.49
C SER A 269 -3.50 8.76 14.65
N ARG A 270 -4.50 8.40 15.46
CA ARG A 270 -4.99 9.20 16.60
C ARG A 270 -4.61 8.63 17.95
N ARG A 271 -4.00 7.46 17.98
CA ARG A 271 -3.77 6.69 19.21
C ARG A 271 -2.80 7.36 20.19
N ASN A 272 -1.88 8.19 19.70
CA ASN A 272 -0.82 8.79 20.52
C ASN A 272 -1.12 10.24 20.96
N GLY A 273 -2.35 10.74 20.76
CA GLY A 273 -2.78 12.04 21.26
C GLY A 273 -2.46 13.24 20.35
N HIS A 274 -2.11 12.99 19.07
CA HIS A 274 -1.82 14.04 18.09
C HIS A 274 -2.95 14.16 17.04
N GLU A 275 -4.21 14.02 17.45
CA GLU A 275 -5.38 13.93 16.55
C GLU A 275 -5.49 15.15 15.60
N LYS A 276 -5.09 16.35 16.05
CA LYS A 276 -5.12 17.55 15.20
C LYS A 276 -4.14 17.46 14.04
N LEU A 277 -2.91 16.95 14.31
CA LEU A 277 -1.88 16.78 13.29
C LEU A 277 -2.24 15.64 12.34
N ALA A 278 -2.76 14.53 12.86
CA ALA A 278 -3.27 13.42 12.05
C ALA A 278 -4.43 13.88 11.14
N SER A 279 -5.36 14.69 11.66
CA SER A 279 -6.47 15.22 10.87
C SER A 279 -6.00 16.22 9.80
N LEU A 280 -4.99 17.03 10.09
CA LEU A 280 -4.37 17.91 9.09
C LEU A 280 -3.67 17.10 8.01
N GLY A 281 -2.90 16.07 8.40
CA GLY A 281 -2.30 15.12 7.47
C GLY A 281 -3.35 14.51 6.54
N LEU A 282 -4.46 14.02 7.10
CA LEU A 282 -5.56 13.44 6.33
C LEU A 282 -6.14 14.44 5.30
N CYS A 283 -6.39 15.67 5.70
CA CYS A 283 -6.88 16.67 4.76
C CYS A 283 -5.88 16.96 3.63
N ILE A 284 -4.58 17.03 3.95
CA ILE A 284 -3.52 17.26 2.95
C ILE A 284 -3.46 16.07 1.98
N GLY A 285 -3.44 14.84 2.49
CA GLY A 285 -3.39 13.63 1.67
C GLY A 285 -4.61 13.51 0.76
N PHE A 286 -5.80 13.76 1.30
CA PHE A 286 -7.04 13.77 0.53
C PHE A 286 -7.02 14.79 -0.63
N CYS A 287 -6.62 16.03 -0.33
CA CYS A 287 -6.54 17.09 -1.34
C CYS A 287 -5.47 16.78 -2.41
N LEU A 288 -4.32 16.23 -1.99
CA LEU A 288 -3.26 15.87 -2.92
C LEU A 288 -3.73 14.79 -3.90
N MET A 289 -4.33 13.70 -3.40
CA MET A 289 -4.83 12.63 -4.25
C MET A 289 -5.95 13.10 -5.17
N MET A 290 -6.89 13.92 -4.66
CA MET A 290 -7.94 14.52 -5.47
C MET A 290 -7.36 15.35 -6.64
N VAL A 291 -6.29 16.13 -6.39
CA VAL A 291 -5.62 16.92 -7.45
C VAL A 291 -4.92 15.98 -8.44
N MET A 292 -4.26 14.92 -7.96
CA MET A 292 -3.61 13.95 -8.84
C MET A 292 -4.62 13.25 -9.76
N ASP A 293 -5.74 12.82 -9.19
CA ASP A 293 -6.82 12.16 -9.91
C ASP A 293 -7.43 13.09 -10.99
N THR A 294 -7.70 14.37 -10.65
CA THR A 294 -8.29 15.34 -11.58
C THR A 294 -7.31 15.91 -12.61
N ALA A 295 -6.02 15.98 -12.32
CA ALA A 295 -5.03 16.60 -13.19
C ALA A 295 -4.29 15.61 -14.10
N LEU A 296 -4.24 14.34 -13.72
CA LEU A 296 -3.51 13.27 -14.42
C LEU A 296 -4.44 12.17 -14.95
N GLY A 297 -5.72 12.15 -14.53
CA GLY A 297 -6.77 11.18 -14.90
C GLY A 297 -7.65 11.62 -16.09
#